data_650c989bc9336802643a5a8dec7a8d37
#
_entry.id   650c989bc9336802643a5a8dec7a8d37
#
_cell.length_a   1.000
_cell.length_b   1.000
_cell.length_c   1.000
_cell.angle_alpha   90.00
_cell.angle_beta   90.00
_cell.angle_gamma   90.00
#
_symmetry.space_group_name_H-M   'P 1'
#
loop_
_entity.id
_entity.type
_entity.pdbx_description
1 polymer ?
#
loop_
_entity_poly.entity_id
_entity_poly.type
_entity_poly.pdbx_seq_one_letter_code
_entity_poly.pdbx_strand_id
1 'polypeptide(L)'
;MGSYSPGEPASPDNEATRPLRAGAPARDGAAPSPGNFFVRLRAAWKSMRNPEASPEELGYVPHLRSRLIAILVVALGIACLIIGLSTYVTLQNSLYQQAQSDLKETSHRVVQPTSRDGKREEVDCSDLQSSKSLFAPGQAAGTIITCVESEGAVEIASKLTKDGTVQALSANDQVTLGTMALNATKEEVREVKLESGLYLVKITPKANSDADAQVVGIPLANIQQTLTIFVIVVALGSIAVMVGAGVAGSYIIRGTMKPLERVSAVATNVAHLDLEEHTISSAVRVEPRDSDPRTEVGAVGYALNQLLDNVNSALEVRERTEHQIRAFIADASHELRTPLAAIKGYSDMLRWTEPL
;
A
#
# COMPACT_ATOMS: atom_id res chain seq x y z
N MET A 1 -21.51 -43.21 57.26
CA MET A 1 -21.13 -44.62 57.19
C MET A 1 -20.35 -44.78 55.94
N GLY A 2 -19.12 -44.82 56.00
CA GLY A 2 -18.11 -45.84 56.31
C GLY A 2 -17.44 -46.07 54.95
N SER A 3 -16.28 -45.59 54.80
CA SER A 3 -14.89 -46.04 55.05
C SER A 3 -14.41 -47.00 53.93
N TYR A 4 -13.35 -46.78 53.34
CA TYR A 4 -11.94 -47.04 53.57
C TYR A 4 -11.21 -47.31 52.24
N SER A 5 -10.11 -46.63 52.05
CA SER A 5 -8.90 -46.95 51.25
C SER A 5 -8.26 -48.22 51.85
N PRO A 6 -7.21 -48.87 51.36
CA PRO A 6 -6.04 -48.39 50.56
C PRO A 6 -5.39 -49.45 49.63
N GLY A 7 -4.28 -49.07 48.96
CA GLY A 7 -3.23 -50.03 48.62
C GLY A 7 -2.54 -49.88 47.28
N GLU A 8 -1.43 -49.13 47.28
CA GLU A 8 -0.25 -49.28 46.39
C GLU A 8 0.46 -50.62 46.65
N PRO A 9 1.34 -51.23 45.78
CA PRO A 9 2.55 -50.60 45.26
C PRO A 9 3.09 -51.07 43.87
N ALA A 10 4.02 -50.23 43.37
CA ALA A 10 5.30 -50.53 42.68
C ALA A 10 5.39 -51.34 41.38
N SER A 11 5.87 -50.61 40.33
CA SER A 11 6.96 -50.88 39.33
C SER A 11 7.59 -52.29 39.21
N PRO A 12 8.26 -52.71 38.10
CA PRO A 12 9.07 -51.92 37.14
C PRO A 12 9.06 -52.41 35.66
N ASP A 13 9.70 -51.58 34.82
CA ASP A 13 10.45 -51.90 33.59
C ASP A 13 9.83 -52.75 32.47
N ASN A 14 9.66 -52.11 31.31
CA ASN A 14 10.14 -52.68 30.06
C ASN A 14 10.32 -51.65 28.94
N GLU A 15 11.56 -51.39 28.61
CA GLU A 15 12.03 -50.88 27.34
C GLU A 15 11.59 -51.78 26.21
N ALA A 16 10.91 -51.27 25.19
CA ALA A 16 11.02 -51.81 23.84
C ALA A 16 10.28 -50.95 22.80
N THR A 17 11.06 -50.37 21.90
CA THR A 17 10.75 -50.15 20.45
C THR A 17 9.50 -49.40 20.07
N ARG A 18 9.65 -48.06 19.82
CA ARG A 18 8.79 -47.29 18.98
C ARG A 18 9.19 -47.43 17.50
N PRO A 19 8.30 -47.81 16.60
CA PRO A 19 8.53 -47.66 15.16
C PRO A 19 8.32 -46.21 14.73
N LEU A 20 9.24 -45.68 13.94
CA LEU A 20 9.19 -44.41 13.23
C LEU A 20 7.96 -44.39 12.31
N ARG A 21 6.97 -43.56 12.63
CA ARG A 21 5.86 -43.24 11.75
C ARG A 21 6.23 -42.04 10.91
N ALA A 22 6.50 -42.27 9.63
CA ALA A 22 6.62 -41.26 8.62
C ALA A 22 5.28 -40.49 8.50
N GLY A 23 5.27 -39.25 8.95
CA GLY A 23 4.14 -38.35 8.77
C GLY A 23 4.26 -37.67 7.39
N ALA A 24 3.35 -38.02 6.50
CA ALA A 24 3.15 -37.29 5.25
C ALA A 24 2.70 -35.83 5.53
N PRO A 25 3.14 -34.83 4.75
CA PRO A 25 2.66 -33.45 4.91
C PRO A 25 1.24 -33.34 4.39
N ALA A 26 0.32 -32.94 5.26
CA ALA A 26 -1.04 -32.55 4.90
C ALA A 26 -1.00 -31.31 4.00
N ARG A 27 -1.56 -31.46 2.80
CA ARG A 27 -1.90 -30.36 1.89
C ARG A 27 -3.19 -29.71 2.39
N ASP A 28 -3.10 -28.70 3.23
CA ASP A 28 -4.21 -27.80 3.48
C ASP A 28 -4.10 -26.58 2.56
N GLY A 29 -4.79 -26.69 1.42
CA GLY A 29 -5.08 -25.57 0.53
C GLY A 29 -6.27 -24.75 1.04
N ALA A 30 -6.12 -24.03 2.15
CA ALA A 30 -7.09 -23.03 2.59
C ALA A 30 -6.78 -21.69 1.93
N ALA A 31 -7.75 -21.15 1.18
CA ALA A 31 -7.69 -19.81 0.61
C ALA A 31 -7.47 -18.76 1.72
N PRO A 32 -6.59 -17.77 1.55
CA PRO A 32 -6.28 -16.80 2.59
C PRO A 32 -7.47 -15.85 2.81
N SER A 33 -7.96 -15.80 4.05
CA SER A 33 -8.98 -14.86 4.49
C SER A 33 -8.51 -13.40 4.40
N PRO A 34 -9.40 -12.43 4.08
CA PRO A 34 -9.03 -11.02 3.88
C PRO A 34 -8.44 -10.31 5.11
N GLY A 35 -8.56 -10.88 6.32
CA GLY A 35 -7.97 -10.33 7.55
C GLY A 35 -6.45 -10.33 7.62
N ASN A 36 -5.78 -11.10 6.77
CA ASN A 36 -4.32 -11.28 6.83
C ASN A 36 -3.51 -10.17 6.13
N PHE A 37 -4.14 -9.24 5.42
CA PHE A 37 -3.43 -8.18 4.68
C PHE A 37 -2.71 -7.20 5.62
N PHE A 38 -3.39 -6.69 6.64
CA PHE A 38 -2.80 -5.76 7.62
C PHE A 38 -1.73 -6.42 8.50
N VAL A 39 -1.90 -7.70 8.84
CA VAL A 39 -0.89 -8.47 9.58
C VAL A 39 0.38 -8.64 8.74
N ARG A 40 0.24 -8.91 7.44
CA ARG A 40 1.34 -9.02 6.49
C ARG A 40 2.06 -7.69 6.27
N LEU A 41 1.32 -6.58 6.18
CA LEU A 41 1.89 -5.24 6.04
C LEU A 41 2.70 -4.85 7.29
N ARG A 42 2.18 -5.16 8.47
CA ARG A 42 2.85 -4.90 9.76
C ARG A 42 4.10 -5.75 9.95
N ALA A 43 4.08 -7.01 9.50
CA ALA A 43 5.24 -7.90 9.52
C ALA A 43 6.33 -7.43 8.53
N ALA A 44 5.94 -7.01 7.32
CA ALA A 44 6.86 -6.44 6.34
C ALA A 44 7.50 -5.14 6.84
N TRP A 45 6.74 -4.28 7.52
CA TRP A 45 7.26 -3.04 8.11
C TRP A 45 8.22 -3.30 9.27
N LYS A 46 7.92 -4.32 10.10
CA LYS A 46 8.80 -4.74 11.21
C LYS A 46 10.12 -5.31 10.70
N SER A 47 10.12 -6.05 9.58
CA SER A 47 11.35 -6.60 8.98
C SER A 47 12.25 -5.52 8.33
N MET A 48 11.66 -4.43 7.84
CA MET A 48 12.46 -3.29 7.32
C MET A 48 13.16 -2.50 8.43
N ARG A 49 12.63 -2.52 9.65
CA ARG A 49 13.15 -1.71 10.77
C ARG A 49 14.23 -2.42 11.59
N ASN A 50 14.40 -3.71 11.44
CA ASN A 50 15.38 -4.49 12.23
C ASN A 50 16.12 -5.50 11.33
N PRO A 51 17.21 -5.10 10.65
CA PRO A 51 17.95 -5.95 9.72
C PRO A 51 18.76 -7.08 10.40
N GLU A 52 18.91 -7.04 11.74
CA GLU A 52 19.71 -8.02 12.50
C GLU A 52 18.87 -9.13 13.15
N ALA A 53 17.54 -9.18 12.93
CA ALA A 53 16.71 -10.25 13.46
C ALA A 53 17.03 -11.58 12.78
N SER A 54 17.35 -12.61 13.58
CA SER A 54 17.65 -13.95 13.08
C SER A 54 16.50 -14.56 12.27
N PRO A 55 16.79 -15.37 11.23
CA PRO A 55 15.77 -15.93 10.33
C PRO A 55 14.69 -16.77 11.03
N GLU A 56 14.97 -17.32 12.20
CA GLU A 56 14.05 -18.14 12.96
C GLU A 56 12.94 -17.37 13.69
N GLU A 57 13.17 -16.07 14.02
CA GLU A 57 12.14 -15.23 14.65
C GLU A 57 11.16 -14.60 13.64
N LEU A 58 11.54 -14.55 12.37
CA LEU A 58 10.72 -14.05 11.28
C LEU A 58 10.01 -15.22 10.59
N GLY A 59 8.94 -15.73 11.17
CA GLY A 59 8.12 -16.82 10.63
C GLY A 59 7.53 -16.59 9.21
N TYR A 60 7.98 -15.56 8.50
CA TYR A 60 7.67 -15.28 7.10
C TYR A 60 8.77 -14.43 6.49
N VAL A 61 9.65 -15.02 5.70
CA VAL A 61 10.58 -14.29 4.83
C VAL A 61 9.78 -13.87 3.57
N PRO A 62 9.40 -12.59 3.43
CA PRO A 62 8.67 -12.16 2.24
C PRO A 62 9.58 -12.33 1.02
N HIS A 63 9.12 -13.10 0.05
CA HIS A 63 9.81 -13.25 -1.23
C HIS A 63 10.12 -11.87 -1.82
N LEU A 64 11.25 -11.71 -2.50
CA LEU A 64 11.68 -10.46 -3.14
C LEU A 64 10.53 -9.78 -3.91
N ARG A 65 9.66 -10.57 -4.54
CA ARG A 65 8.46 -10.13 -5.25
C ARG A 65 7.49 -9.33 -4.37
N SER A 66 7.19 -9.83 -3.17
CA SER A 66 6.24 -9.15 -2.28
C SER A 66 6.78 -7.84 -1.73
N ARG A 67 8.11 -7.74 -1.55
CA ARG A 67 8.78 -6.51 -1.14
C ARG A 67 8.70 -5.44 -2.24
N LEU A 68 8.97 -5.80 -3.49
CA LEU A 68 8.90 -4.86 -4.62
C LEU A 68 7.47 -4.33 -4.82
N ILE A 69 6.45 -5.22 -4.78
CA ILE A 69 5.05 -4.80 -4.89
C ILE A 69 4.66 -3.90 -3.71
N ALA A 70 5.06 -4.25 -2.48
CA ALA A 70 4.76 -3.44 -1.30
C ALA A 70 5.38 -2.04 -1.40
N ILE A 71 6.64 -1.93 -1.82
CA ILE A 71 7.32 -0.63 -2.01
C ILE A 71 6.59 0.19 -3.08
N LEU A 72 6.22 -0.41 -4.21
CA LEU A 72 5.49 0.27 -5.29
C LEU A 72 4.15 0.81 -4.79
N VAL A 73 3.35 -0.03 -4.11
CA VAL A 73 2.02 0.36 -3.58
C VAL A 73 2.15 1.43 -2.50
N VAL A 74 3.14 1.33 -1.61
CA VAL A 74 3.40 2.34 -0.58
C VAL A 74 3.82 3.66 -1.21
N ALA A 75 4.75 3.65 -2.17
CA ALA A 75 5.19 4.86 -2.86
C ALA A 75 4.02 5.55 -3.59
N LEU A 76 3.17 4.76 -4.28
CA LEU A 76 1.98 5.26 -4.94
C LEU A 76 0.97 5.84 -3.94
N GLY A 77 0.77 5.16 -2.80
CA GLY A 77 -0.10 5.64 -1.72
C GLY A 77 0.36 6.98 -1.14
N ILE A 78 1.66 7.14 -0.92
CA ILE A 78 2.26 8.41 -0.47
C ILE A 78 2.04 9.51 -1.51
N ALA A 79 2.26 9.22 -2.79
CA ALA A 79 2.02 10.17 -3.87
C ALA A 79 0.56 10.62 -3.94
N CYS A 80 -0.40 9.68 -3.88
CA CYS A 80 -1.83 9.98 -3.83
C CYS A 80 -2.21 10.83 -2.61
N LEU A 81 -1.62 10.55 -1.45
CA LEU A 81 -1.86 11.30 -0.22
C LEU A 81 -1.35 12.75 -0.35
N ILE A 82 -0.14 12.95 -0.87
CA ILE A 82 0.44 14.30 -1.06
C ILE A 82 -0.43 15.11 -2.04
N ILE A 83 -0.79 14.52 -3.18
CA ILE A 83 -1.62 15.19 -4.19
C ILE A 83 -3.01 15.48 -3.62
N GLY A 84 -3.63 14.50 -2.96
CA GLY A 84 -4.96 14.65 -2.36
C GLY A 84 -4.99 15.74 -1.29
N LEU A 85 -3.99 15.78 -0.40
CA LEU A 85 -3.88 16.79 0.66
C LEU A 85 -3.64 18.20 0.08
N SER A 86 -2.71 18.30 -0.89
CA SER A 86 -2.42 19.58 -1.55
C SER A 86 -3.67 20.13 -2.27
N THR A 87 -4.38 19.29 -2.99
CA THR A 87 -5.62 19.68 -3.69
C THR A 87 -6.72 20.04 -2.70
N TYR A 88 -6.87 19.31 -1.59
CA TYR A 88 -7.85 19.60 -0.54
C TYR A 88 -7.61 20.98 0.07
N VAL A 89 -6.38 21.30 0.46
CA VAL A 89 -6.02 22.60 1.04
C VAL A 89 -6.26 23.74 0.04
N THR A 90 -5.88 23.55 -1.21
CA THR A 90 -6.08 24.53 -2.26
C THR A 90 -7.57 24.77 -2.53
N LEU A 91 -8.35 23.70 -2.62
CA LEU A 91 -9.81 23.78 -2.84
C LEU A 91 -10.51 24.44 -1.64
N GLN A 92 -10.16 24.05 -0.41
CA GLN A 92 -10.69 24.66 0.79
C GLN A 92 -10.43 26.18 0.82
N ASN A 93 -9.18 26.59 0.60
CA ASN A 93 -8.83 28.00 0.59
C ASN A 93 -9.58 28.77 -0.52
N SER A 94 -9.70 28.20 -1.72
CA SER A 94 -10.41 28.79 -2.83
C SER A 94 -11.90 28.98 -2.53
N LEU A 95 -12.57 27.95 -1.99
CA LEU A 95 -13.98 28.00 -1.63
C LEU A 95 -14.24 28.99 -0.47
N TYR A 96 -13.33 29.08 0.50
CA TYR A 96 -13.43 30.04 1.58
C TYR A 96 -13.25 31.49 1.10
N GLN A 97 -12.29 31.73 0.21
CA GLN A 97 -12.11 33.06 -0.40
C GLN A 97 -13.33 33.45 -1.21
N GLN A 98 -13.90 32.54 -1.98
CA GLN A 98 -15.14 32.78 -2.73
C GLN A 98 -16.28 33.11 -1.77
N ALA A 99 -16.47 32.33 -0.68
CA ALA A 99 -17.48 32.61 0.32
C ALA A 99 -17.30 34.01 0.97
N GLN A 100 -16.08 34.43 1.25
CA GLN A 100 -15.81 35.76 1.79
C GLN A 100 -16.17 36.86 0.77
N SER A 101 -15.86 36.62 -0.50
CA SER A 101 -16.25 37.58 -1.59
C SER A 101 -17.74 37.65 -1.75
N ASP A 102 -18.43 36.53 -1.77
CA ASP A 102 -19.90 36.44 -1.89
C ASP A 102 -20.58 37.08 -0.66
N LEU A 103 -20.05 36.86 0.54
CA LEU A 103 -20.53 37.52 1.76
C LEU A 103 -20.36 39.04 1.71
N LYS A 104 -19.21 39.53 1.24
CA LYS A 104 -18.96 40.94 1.09
C LYS A 104 -19.92 41.57 0.09
N GLU A 105 -20.11 40.94 -1.05
CA GLU A 105 -21.04 41.44 -2.09
C GLU A 105 -22.49 41.40 -1.60
N THR A 106 -22.91 40.29 -0.96
CA THR A 106 -24.24 40.15 -0.34
C THR A 106 -24.47 41.25 0.70
N SER A 107 -23.51 41.45 1.59
CA SER A 107 -23.56 42.46 2.65
C SER A 107 -23.72 43.87 2.01
N HIS A 108 -22.97 44.20 0.97
CA HIS A 108 -23.12 45.50 0.30
C HIS A 108 -24.49 45.68 -0.35
N ARG A 109 -25.06 44.66 -0.94
CA ARG A 109 -26.40 44.72 -1.55
C ARG A 109 -27.51 44.91 -0.53
N VAL A 110 -27.34 44.33 0.66
CA VAL A 110 -28.32 44.40 1.75
C VAL A 110 -28.23 45.70 2.49
N VAL A 111 -27.03 46.15 2.84
CA VAL A 111 -26.78 47.33 3.68
C VAL A 111 -26.86 48.64 2.87
N GLN A 112 -26.49 48.60 1.61
CA GLN A 112 -26.47 49.77 0.73
C GLN A 112 -27.08 49.45 -0.63
N PRO A 113 -28.40 49.26 -0.71
CA PRO A 113 -29.04 49.08 -2.01
C PRO A 113 -28.85 50.34 -2.85
N THR A 114 -28.47 50.14 -4.11
CA THR A 114 -28.37 51.27 -5.06
C THR A 114 -29.76 51.68 -5.46
N SER A 115 -30.18 52.91 -5.08
CA SER A 115 -31.43 53.49 -5.53
C SER A 115 -31.44 53.69 -7.06
N ARG A 116 -32.62 53.78 -7.69
CA ARG A 116 -32.78 53.99 -9.11
C ARG A 116 -32.02 55.22 -9.65
N ASP A 117 -31.71 56.18 -8.79
CA ASP A 117 -30.96 57.42 -9.11
C ASP A 117 -29.44 57.26 -8.89
N GLY A 118 -28.92 56.04 -8.66
CA GLY A 118 -27.48 55.78 -8.48
C GLY A 118 -26.91 56.24 -7.13
N LYS A 119 -27.75 56.77 -6.22
CA LYS A 119 -27.36 57.11 -4.87
C LYS A 119 -27.39 55.86 -3.97
N ARG A 120 -26.33 55.66 -3.17
CA ARG A 120 -26.31 54.63 -2.12
C ARG A 120 -27.13 55.15 -0.96
N GLU A 121 -28.20 54.46 -0.64
CA GLU A 121 -29.10 54.78 0.46
C GLU A 121 -28.79 53.80 1.60
N GLU A 122 -28.47 54.31 2.77
CA GLU A 122 -28.26 53.51 3.96
C GLU A 122 -29.64 53.09 4.48
N VAL A 123 -29.89 51.77 4.53
CA VAL A 123 -31.20 51.24 4.89
C VAL A 123 -31.23 50.98 6.39
N ASP A 124 -32.17 51.54 7.06
CA ASP A 124 -32.48 51.30 8.47
C ASP A 124 -33.13 49.93 8.68
N CYS A 125 -33.05 49.38 9.88
CA CYS A 125 -33.64 48.07 10.20
C CYS A 125 -35.15 48.04 9.96
N SER A 126 -35.85 49.15 10.24
CA SER A 126 -37.29 49.29 9.95
C SER A 126 -37.63 49.15 8.47
N ASP A 127 -36.72 49.61 7.59
CA ASP A 127 -36.87 49.49 6.15
C ASP A 127 -36.55 48.11 5.64
N LEU A 128 -35.64 47.38 6.32
CA LEU A 128 -35.34 45.99 6.01
C LEU A 128 -36.54 45.06 6.27
N GLN A 129 -37.39 45.37 7.25
CA GLN A 129 -38.61 44.60 7.53
C GLN A 129 -39.65 44.74 6.42
N SER A 130 -39.74 45.94 5.83
CA SER A 130 -40.67 46.26 4.76
C SER A 130 -40.11 46.04 3.35
N SER A 131 -38.81 45.93 3.23
CA SER A 131 -38.14 46.01 1.94
C SER A 131 -37.90 44.67 1.29
N LYS A 132 -37.93 44.69 -0.01
CA LYS A 132 -37.59 43.58 -0.91
C LYS A 132 -36.07 43.24 -0.89
N SER A 133 -35.30 43.78 0.05
CA SER A 133 -33.82 43.59 0.12
C SER A 133 -33.40 42.17 0.31
N LEU A 134 -34.13 41.38 1.13
CA LEU A 134 -33.97 39.94 1.29
C LEU A 134 -34.29 39.15 0.00
N PHE A 135 -35.08 39.75 -0.89
CA PHE A 135 -35.44 39.14 -2.16
C PHE A 135 -34.63 39.69 -3.35
N ALA A 136 -33.53 40.40 -3.07
CA ALA A 136 -32.67 40.89 -4.13
C ALA A 136 -32.17 39.73 -5.01
N PRO A 137 -32.25 39.87 -6.35
CA PRO A 137 -31.79 38.82 -7.26
C PRO A 137 -30.33 38.49 -7.02
N GLY A 138 -30.01 37.17 -6.95
CA GLY A 138 -28.65 36.66 -6.77
C GLY A 138 -28.24 36.38 -5.32
N GLN A 139 -29.16 36.44 -4.36
CA GLN A 139 -28.87 35.95 -3.00
C GLN A 139 -28.94 34.44 -2.92
N ALA A 140 -27.94 33.84 -2.25
CA ALA A 140 -27.89 32.39 -2.06
C ALA A 140 -28.98 31.96 -1.07
N ALA A 141 -29.60 30.81 -1.35
CA ALA A 141 -30.51 30.17 -0.39
C ALA A 141 -29.76 29.88 0.91
N GLY A 142 -30.37 30.18 2.03
CA GLY A 142 -29.77 30.07 3.36
C GLY A 142 -29.14 31.36 3.86
N THR A 143 -29.05 32.42 3.07
CA THR A 143 -28.57 33.73 3.55
C THR A 143 -29.39 34.19 4.74
N ILE A 144 -28.74 34.64 5.81
CA ILE A 144 -29.34 35.21 7.01
C ILE A 144 -29.05 36.69 7.08
N ILE A 145 -30.06 37.42 7.54
CA ILE A 145 -29.94 38.84 7.81
C ILE A 145 -30.51 39.06 9.22
N THR A 146 -29.73 39.73 10.06
CA THR A 146 -30.14 40.09 11.42
C THR A 146 -29.83 41.54 11.62
N CYS A 147 -30.80 42.26 12.15
CA CYS A 147 -30.67 43.66 12.58
C CYS A 147 -30.85 43.72 14.09
N VAL A 148 -29.89 44.33 14.77
CA VAL A 148 -29.84 44.41 16.24
C VAL A 148 -29.83 45.87 16.61
N GLU A 149 -30.84 46.30 17.38
CA GLU A 149 -30.99 47.63 17.92
C GLU A 149 -29.89 47.97 18.96
N SER A 150 -29.63 49.25 19.20
CA SER A 150 -28.56 49.69 20.10
C SER A 150 -28.72 49.15 21.54
N GLU A 151 -29.95 48.87 21.98
CA GLU A 151 -30.25 48.24 23.27
C GLU A 151 -30.07 46.72 23.29
N GLY A 152 -29.70 46.11 22.17
CA GLY A 152 -29.48 44.67 22.08
C GLY A 152 -30.72 43.84 21.73
N ALA A 153 -31.85 44.49 21.47
CA ALA A 153 -33.02 43.81 20.98
C ALA A 153 -32.84 43.45 19.50
N VAL A 154 -33.12 42.18 19.17
CA VAL A 154 -33.08 41.71 17.79
C VAL A 154 -34.41 42.08 17.13
N GLU A 155 -34.40 43.14 16.28
CA GLU A 155 -35.58 43.60 15.58
C GLU A 155 -35.98 42.70 14.40
N ILE A 156 -34.96 42.26 13.65
CA ILE A 156 -35.13 41.38 12.51
C ILE A 156 -34.10 40.27 12.55
N ALA A 157 -34.55 39.03 12.44
CA ALA A 157 -33.68 37.89 12.24
C ALA A 157 -34.36 36.91 11.28
N SER A 158 -33.92 36.93 10.07
CA SER A 158 -34.58 36.21 8.97
C SER A 158 -33.58 35.45 8.13
N LYS A 159 -34.02 34.31 7.60
CA LYS A 159 -33.28 33.41 6.73
C LYS A 159 -34.01 33.21 5.43
N LEU A 160 -33.31 33.30 4.32
CA LEU A 160 -33.84 33.01 2.98
C LEU A 160 -33.87 31.45 2.81
N THR A 161 -35.04 30.87 2.61
CA THR A 161 -35.17 29.44 2.34
C THR A 161 -34.83 29.09 0.91
N LYS A 162 -34.72 27.83 0.60
CA LYS A 162 -34.46 27.33 -0.77
C LYS A 162 -35.59 27.67 -1.74
N ASP A 163 -36.79 27.80 -1.21
CA ASP A 163 -38.01 28.11 -2.00
C ASP A 163 -38.19 29.63 -2.22
N GLY A 164 -37.21 30.46 -1.81
CA GLY A 164 -37.27 31.91 -1.93
C GLY A 164 -38.20 32.58 -0.91
N THR A 165 -38.68 31.87 0.12
CA THR A 165 -39.48 32.45 1.19
C THR A 165 -38.57 32.87 2.37
N VAL A 166 -39.02 33.80 3.16
CA VAL A 166 -38.33 34.28 4.36
C VAL A 166 -38.87 33.59 5.59
N GLN A 167 -37.99 32.99 6.39
CA GLN A 167 -38.29 32.33 7.64
C GLN A 167 -37.57 33.04 8.79
N ALA A 168 -38.24 33.23 9.91
CA ALA A 168 -37.58 33.72 11.11
C ALA A 168 -36.55 32.73 11.64
N LEU A 169 -35.43 33.23 12.16
CA LEU A 169 -34.39 32.45 12.84
C LEU A 169 -34.92 31.91 14.18
N SER A 170 -34.31 30.82 14.68
CA SER A 170 -34.61 30.31 16.02
C SER A 170 -34.25 31.33 17.11
N ALA A 171 -34.92 31.28 18.25
CA ALA A 171 -34.63 32.19 19.36
C ALA A 171 -33.18 32.09 19.83
N ASN A 172 -32.60 30.90 19.81
CA ASN A 172 -31.21 30.67 20.19
C ASN A 172 -30.22 31.29 19.20
N ASP A 173 -30.51 31.17 17.88
CA ASP A 173 -29.71 31.80 16.85
C ASP A 173 -29.80 33.35 16.93
N GLN A 174 -30.97 33.88 17.23
CA GLN A 174 -31.17 35.34 17.46
C GLN A 174 -30.33 35.86 18.59
N VAL A 175 -30.35 35.18 19.76
CA VAL A 175 -29.52 35.54 20.92
C VAL A 175 -28.05 35.46 20.61
N THR A 176 -27.63 34.41 19.88
CA THR A 176 -26.22 34.23 19.51
C THR A 176 -25.73 35.37 18.61
N LEU A 177 -26.49 35.69 17.57
CA LEU A 177 -26.13 36.76 16.63
C LEU A 177 -26.22 38.12 17.29
N GLY A 178 -27.24 38.35 18.15
CA GLY A 178 -27.41 39.60 18.89
C GLY A 178 -26.23 39.89 19.85
N THR A 179 -25.82 38.88 20.60
CA THR A 179 -24.65 39.04 21.54
C THR A 179 -23.35 39.28 20.76
N MET A 180 -23.19 38.68 19.58
CA MET A 180 -22.01 38.92 18.74
C MET A 180 -22.02 40.35 18.16
N ALA A 181 -23.19 40.80 17.70
CA ALA A 181 -23.35 42.15 17.15
C ALA A 181 -23.02 43.24 18.17
N LEU A 182 -23.52 43.09 19.39
CA LEU A 182 -23.27 44.06 20.50
C LEU A 182 -21.80 44.15 20.89
N ASN A 183 -21.05 43.03 20.80
CA ASN A 183 -19.64 43.00 21.17
C ASN A 183 -18.70 43.46 20.03
N ALA A 184 -19.22 43.67 18.85
CA ALA A 184 -18.43 44.06 17.69
C ALA A 184 -18.21 45.60 17.70
N THR A 185 -16.97 46.03 17.78
CA THR A 185 -16.54 47.42 17.71
C THR A 185 -16.08 47.86 16.33
N LYS A 186 -15.86 46.88 15.44
CA LYS A 186 -15.41 47.08 14.05
C LYS A 186 -16.09 46.09 13.15
N GLU A 187 -16.06 46.36 11.85
CA GLU A 187 -16.49 45.41 10.82
C GLU A 187 -15.65 44.14 10.95
N GLU A 188 -16.32 42.99 11.14
CA GLU A 188 -15.69 41.74 11.43
C GLU A 188 -16.38 40.58 10.67
N VAL A 189 -15.58 39.67 10.17
CA VAL A 189 -16.07 38.43 9.55
C VAL A 189 -15.67 37.25 10.44
N ARG A 190 -16.66 36.47 10.88
CA ARG A 190 -16.46 35.30 11.74
C ARG A 190 -17.28 34.11 11.28
N GLU A 191 -16.79 32.92 11.64
CA GLU A 191 -17.58 31.68 11.53
C GLU A 191 -18.41 31.50 12.79
N VAL A 192 -19.68 31.18 12.60
CA VAL A 192 -20.63 30.97 13.69
C VAL A 192 -21.38 29.66 13.45
N LYS A 193 -21.45 28.85 14.50
CA LYS A 193 -22.28 27.65 14.49
C LYS A 193 -23.66 28.01 15.03
N LEU A 194 -24.66 28.01 14.15
CA LEU A 194 -26.06 28.18 14.44
C LEU A 194 -26.78 26.82 14.47
N GLU A 195 -28.00 26.76 14.99
CA GLU A 195 -28.83 25.54 14.94
C GLU A 195 -29.05 25.06 13.49
N SER A 196 -29.16 26.00 12.55
CA SER A 196 -29.32 25.70 11.13
C SER A 196 -28.05 25.36 10.38
N GLY A 197 -26.88 25.28 11.06
CA GLY A 197 -25.60 24.90 10.49
C GLY A 197 -24.46 25.87 10.77
N LEU A 198 -23.36 25.69 10.03
CA LEU A 198 -22.19 26.60 10.08
C LEU A 198 -22.38 27.73 9.09
N TYR A 199 -22.19 28.95 9.57
CA TYR A 199 -22.35 30.18 8.80
C TYR A 199 -21.09 31.02 8.84
N LEU A 200 -20.78 31.69 7.76
CA LEU A 200 -19.83 32.79 7.72
C LEU A 200 -20.65 34.09 7.84
N VAL A 201 -20.43 34.82 8.92
CA VAL A 201 -21.17 36.05 9.20
C VAL A 201 -20.26 37.26 9.13
N LYS A 202 -20.78 38.35 8.55
CA LYS A 202 -20.17 39.66 8.54
C LYS A 202 -21.02 40.55 9.44
N ILE A 203 -20.37 41.13 10.45
CA ILE A 203 -20.99 42.09 11.37
C ILE A 203 -20.54 43.47 10.98
N THR A 204 -21.48 44.34 10.71
CA THR A 204 -21.23 45.74 10.40
C THR A 204 -21.83 46.59 11.53
N PRO A 205 -20.99 47.07 12.46
CA PRO A 205 -21.45 48.02 13.48
C PRO A 205 -21.73 49.37 12.80
N LYS A 206 -22.81 50.05 13.18
CA LYS A 206 -23.14 51.38 12.65
C LYS A 206 -22.32 52.47 13.38
N ALA A 207 -22.00 53.52 12.69
CA ALA A 207 -21.00 54.49 13.11
C ALA A 207 -21.47 55.48 14.22
N ASN A 208 -22.76 55.53 14.57
CA ASN A 208 -23.32 56.44 15.56
C ASN A 208 -24.04 55.74 16.69
N SER A 209 -24.09 56.33 17.87
CA SER A 209 -24.55 55.79 19.15
C SER A 209 -26.05 55.37 19.19
N ASP A 210 -26.87 55.75 18.26
CA ASP A 210 -28.28 55.36 18.13
C ASP A 210 -28.47 54.29 17.01
N ALA A 211 -27.43 53.55 16.77
CA ALA A 211 -27.35 52.82 15.53
C ALA A 211 -27.40 51.32 15.74
N ASP A 212 -28.14 50.71 14.85
CA ASP A 212 -28.33 49.25 14.79
C ASP A 212 -27.15 48.56 14.15
N ALA A 213 -26.72 47.45 14.75
CA ALA A 213 -25.73 46.60 14.11
C ALA A 213 -26.41 45.65 13.14
N GLN A 214 -25.82 45.50 11.95
CA GLN A 214 -26.33 44.62 10.92
C GLN A 214 -25.43 43.39 10.82
N VAL A 215 -26.04 42.22 10.80
CA VAL A 215 -25.34 40.94 10.62
C VAL A 215 -25.88 40.25 9.37
N VAL A 216 -25.01 40.00 8.43
CA VAL A 216 -25.29 39.23 7.22
C VAL A 216 -24.50 37.95 7.23
N GLY A 217 -25.12 36.82 6.98
CA GLY A 217 -24.46 35.51 7.00
C GLY A 217 -24.84 34.65 5.80
N ILE A 218 -23.87 33.89 5.34
CA ILE A 218 -24.05 32.85 4.31
C ILE A 218 -23.74 31.46 4.84
N PRO A 219 -24.49 30.43 4.41
CA PRO A 219 -24.29 29.08 4.89
C PRO A 219 -23.03 28.46 4.29
N LEU A 220 -22.19 27.84 5.13
CA LEU A 220 -21.02 27.07 4.69
C LEU A 220 -21.34 25.60 4.39
N ALA A 221 -22.59 25.18 4.54
CA ALA A 221 -23.02 23.79 4.35
C ALA A 221 -22.67 23.25 2.95
N ASN A 222 -22.85 24.06 1.91
CA ASN A 222 -22.52 23.66 0.54
C ASN A 222 -21.01 23.43 0.36
N ILE A 223 -20.18 24.24 1.00
CA ILE A 223 -18.72 24.11 0.98
C ILE A 223 -18.30 22.82 1.69
N GLN A 224 -18.86 22.56 2.88
CA GLN A 224 -18.59 21.32 3.61
C GLN A 224 -19.03 20.08 2.84
N GLN A 225 -20.18 20.12 2.20
CA GLN A 225 -20.67 19.02 1.37
C GLN A 225 -19.72 18.79 0.18
N THR A 226 -19.30 19.84 -0.52
CA THR A 226 -18.36 19.74 -1.64
C THR A 226 -17.02 19.15 -1.21
N LEU A 227 -16.45 19.62 -0.09
CA LEU A 227 -15.21 19.09 0.46
C LEU A 227 -15.35 17.63 0.89
N THR A 228 -16.47 17.24 1.49
CA THR A 228 -16.73 15.84 1.89
C THR A 228 -16.82 14.94 0.67
N ILE A 229 -17.57 15.33 -0.36
CA ILE A 229 -17.66 14.56 -1.61
C ILE A 229 -16.28 14.43 -2.25
N PHE A 230 -15.51 15.52 -2.30
CA PHE A 230 -14.15 15.51 -2.83
C PHE A 230 -13.26 14.48 -2.10
N VAL A 231 -13.25 14.49 -0.76
CA VAL A 231 -12.47 13.52 0.05
C VAL A 231 -12.89 12.08 -0.24
N ILE A 232 -14.20 11.82 -0.33
CA ILE A 232 -14.71 10.47 -0.65
C ILE A 232 -14.25 10.02 -2.03
N VAL A 233 -14.38 10.88 -3.05
CA VAL A 233 -13.98 10.55 -4.44
C VAL A 233 -12.48 10.29 -4.53
N VAL A 234 -11.66 11.15 -3.92
CA VAL A 234 -10.20 10.97 -3.91
C VAL A 234 -9.79 9.71 -3.14
N ALA A 235 -10.42 9.43 -2.01
CA ALA A 235 -10.13 8.23 -1.23
C ALA A 235 -10.48 6.95 -2.01
N LEU A 236 -11.67 6.88 -2.60
CA LEU A 236 -12.09 5.73 -3.42
C LEU A 236 -11.20 5.57 -4.67
N GLY A 237 -10.90 6.67 -5.34
CA GLY A 237 -9.99 6.67 -6.49
C GLY A 237 -8.59 6.18 -6.12
N SER A 238 -8.04 6.65 -5.01
CA SER A 238 -6.73 6.22 -4.51
C SER A 238 -6.70 4.72 -4.17
N ILE A 239 -7.75 4.21 -3.53
CA ILE A 239 -7.88 2.78 -3.24
C ILE A 239 -7.93 1.96 -4.54
N ALA A 240 -8.73 2.39 -5.52
CA ALA A 240 -8.85 1.70 -6.81
C ALA A 240 -7.50 1.65 -7.55
N VAL A 241 -6.75 2.76 -7.57
CA VAL A 241 -5.41 2.84 -8.17
C VAL A 241 -4.42 1.93 -7.45
N MET A 242 -4.41 1.92 -6.11
CA MET A 242 -3.52 1.03 -5.33
C MET A 242 -3.82 -0.45 -5.57
N VAL A 243 -5.10 -0.84 -5.60
CA VAL A 243 -5.51 -2.21 -5.90
C VAL A 243 -5.11 -2.58 -7.34
N GLY A 244 -5.40 -1.72 -8.31
CA GLY A 244 -5.03 -1.91 -9.71
C GLY A 244 -3.51 -2.07 -9.90
N ALA A 245 -2.72 -1.19 -9.28
CA ALA A 245 -1.26 -1.27 -9.31
C ALA A 245 -0.73 -2.54 -8.63
N GLY A 246 -1.32 -2.97 -7.52
CA GLY A 246 -0.97 -4.21 -6.83
C GLY A 246 -1.24 -5.45 -7.69
N VAL A 247 -2.40 -5.51 -8.35
CA VAL A 247 -2.78 -6.61 -9.24
C VAL A 247 -1.89 -6.62 -10.48
N ALA A 248 -1.76 -5.48 -11.17
CA ALA A 248 -0.92 -5.36 -12.37
C ALA A 248 0.56 -5.66 -12.07
N GLY A 249 1.10 -5.09 -10.99
CA GLY A 249 2.46 -5.36 -10.53
C GLY A 249 2.67 -6.85 -10.20
N SER A 250 1.71 -7.49 -9.53
CA SER A 250 1.76 -8.92 -9.25
C SER A 250 1.77 -9.77 -10.52
N TYR A 251 0.97 -9.40 -11.50
CA TYR A 251 0.90 -10.09 -12.79
C TYR A 251 2.21 -9.97 -13.58
N ILE A 252 2.72 -8.76 -13.74
CA ILE A 252 3.96 -8.45 -14.46
C ILE A 252 5.15 -9.16 -13.78
N ILE A 253 5.32 -8.99 -12.46
CA ILE A 253 6.44 -9.58 -11.73
C ILE A 253 6.40 -11.11 -11.77
N ARG A 254 5.22 -11.74 -11.70
CA ARG A 254 5.10 -13.20 -11.87
C ARG A 254 5.53 -13.64 -13.27
N GLY A 255 5.16 -12.87 -14.29
CA GLY A 255 5.54 -13.18 -15.69
C GLY A 255 7.06 -13.13 -15.91
N THR A 256 7.71 -12.08 -15.41
CA THR A 256 9.16 -11.87 -15.58
C THR A 256 10.04 -12.76 -14.71
N MET A 257 9.54 -13.22 -13.54
CA MET A 257 10.31 -14.06 -12.62
C MET A 257 10.22 -15.56 -12.90
N LYS A 258 9.20 -16.02 -13.63
CA LYS A 258 9.05 -17.45 -14.02
C LYS A 258 10.27 -18.02 -14.76
N PRO A 259 10.82 -17.36 -15.78
CA PRO A 259 12.03 -17.83 -16.46
C PRO A 259 13.21 -18.01 -15.50
N LEU A 260 13.41 -17.06 -14.58
CA LEU A 260 14.51 -17.12 -13.60
C LEU A 260 14.37 -18.33 -12.65
N GLU A 261 13.14 -18.65 -12.22
CA GLU A 261 12.89 -19.84 -11.40
C GLU A 261 13.24 -21.13 -12.17
N ARG A 262 12.94 -21.21 -13.47
CA ARG A 262 13.28 -22.36 -14.30
C ARG A 262 14.79 -22.49 -14.51
N VAL A 263 15.49 -21.40 -14.79
CA VAL A 263 16.96 -21.40 -14.88
C VAL A 263 17.60 -21.82 -13.58
N SER A 264 17.12 -21.31 -12.44
CA SER A 264 17.58 -21.70 -11.12
C SER A 264 17.33 -23.19 -10.81
N ALA A 265 16.16 -23.71 -11.21
CA ALA A 265 15.85 -25.14 -11.04
C ALA A 265 16.79 -26.04 -11.85
N VAL A 266 17.11 -25.67 -13.11
CA VAL A 266 18.09 -26.39 -13.93
C VAL A 266 19.47 -26.36 -13.27
N ALA A 267 19.93 -25.19 -12.80
CA ALA A 267 21.21 -25.07 -12.11
C ALA A 267 21.28 -25.94 -10.85
N THR A 268 20.19 -25.96 -10.07
CA THR A 268 20.09 -26.79 -8.86
C THR A 268 20.11 -28.27 -9.19
N ASN A 269 19.38 -28.69 -10.23
CA ASN A 269 19.37 -30.09 -10.68
C ASN A 269 20.77 -30.53 -11.12
N VAL A 270 21.49 -29.70 -11.87
CA VAL A 270 22.87 -29.99 -12.29
C VAL A 270 23.82 -30.12 -11.08
N ALA A 271 23.66 -29.25 -10.09
CA ALA A 271 24.51 -29.27 -8.87
C ALA A 271 24.33 -30.55 -8.03
N HIS A 272 23.20 -31.25 -8.19
CA HIS A 272 22.94 -32.53 -7.47
C HIS A 272 23.17 -33.77 -8.36
N LEU A 273 23.56 -33.60 -9.63
CA LEU A 273 23.93 -34.74 -10.48
C LEU A 273 25.30 -35.29 -10.04
N ASP A 274 25.38 -36.60 -9.90
CA ASP A 274 26.65 -37.29 -9.73
C ASP A 274 27.36 -37.35 -11.08
N LEU A 275 28.33 -36.43 -11.30
CA LEU A 275 29.08 -36.26 -12.52
C LEU A 275 30.09 -37.40 -12.77
N GLU A 276 30.27 -38.32 -11.81
CA GLU A 276 31.18 -39.46 -11.96
C GLU A 276 30.55 -40.63 -12.73
N GLU A 277 29.22 -40.77 -12.66
CA GLU A 277 28.53 -41.92 -13.29
C GLU A 277 27.81 -41.58 -14.61
N HIS A 278 27.55 -40.33 -14.92
CA HIS A 278 26.71 -40.01 -16.06
C HIS A 278 27.16 -38.75 -16.84
N THR A 279 27.19 -38.87 -18.16
CA THR A 279 27.21 -37.73 -19.08
C THR A 279 25.98 -36.86 -18.84
N ILE A 280 26.16 -35.52 -18.82
CA ILE A 280 25.03 -34.59 -18.65
C ILE A 280 24.06 -34.80 -19.80
N SER A 281 22.89 -35.38 -19.51
CA SER A 281 21.84 -35.62 -20.49
C SER A 281 21.39 -34.31 -21.14
N SER A 282 21.10 -34.34 -22.45
CA SER A 282 20.52 -33.20 -23.17
C SER A 282 19.17 -32.75 -22.61
N ALA A 283 18.54 -33.56 -21.75
CA ALA A 283 17.30 -33.20 -21.03
C ALA A 283 17.51 -32.20 -19.91
N VAL A 284 18.74 -32.00 -19.42
CA VAL A 284 19.06 -31.05 -18.34
C VAL A 284 19.64 -29.78 -18.95
N ARG A 285 18.76 -29.04 -19.64
CA ARG A 285 19.11 -27.76 -20.26
C ARG A 285 18.02 -26.73 -20.06
N VAL A 286 18.43 -25.46 -20.10
CA VAL A 286 17.48 -24.35 -20.12
C VAL A 286 16.79 -24.33 -21.51
N GLU A 287 15.46 -24.29 -21.50
CA GLU A 287 14.68 -24.27 -22.75
C GLU A 287 15.01 -23.05 -23.62
N PRO A 288 14.91 -23.17 -24.98
CA PRO A 288 15.23 -22.07 -25.90
C PRO A 288 14.48 -20.76 -25.61
N ARG A 289 13.25 -20.85 -25.10
CA ARG A 289 12.45 -19.68 -24.73
C ARG A 289 13.01 -18.91 -23.53
N ASP A 290 13.75 -19.58 -22.65
CA ASP A 290 14.33 -19.02 -21.43
C ASP A 290 15.86 -18.78 -21.57
N SER A 291 16.43 -19.03 -22.78
CA SER A 291 17.84 -18.81 -23.13
C SER A 291 18.03 -17.81 -24.27
N ASP A 292 17.06 -16.91 -24.52
CA ASP A 292 17.20 -15.84 -25.51
C ASP A 292 18.15 -14.73 -24.97
N PRO A 293 19.34 -14.57 -25.55
CA PRO A 293 20.35 -13.63 -25.05
C PRO A 293 19.94 -12.16 -25.16
N ARG A 294 18.81 -11.84 -25.80
CA ARG A 294 18.29 -10.48 -25.90
C ARG A 294 17.59 -10.02 -24.61
N THR A 295 17.32 -10.93 -23.68
CA THR A 295 16.75 -10.62 -22.37
C THR A 295 17.78 -10.89 -21.29
N GLU A 296 17.74 -10.16 -20.17
CA GLU A 296 18.69 -10.30 -19.05
C GLU A 296 18.67 -11.71 -18.47
N VAL A 297 17.47 -12.26 -18.29
CA VAL A 297 17.30 -13.63 -17.75
C VAL A 297 17.71 -14.67 -18.79
N GLY A 298 17.37 -14.44 -20.04
CA GLY A 298 17.74 -15.35 -21.13
C GLY A 298 19.25 -15.38 -21.39
N ALA A 299 19.96 -14.27 -21.20
CA ALA A 299 21.42 -14.22 -21.26
C ALA A 299 22.05 -15.13 -20.19
N VAL A 300 21.50 -15.17 -18.97
CA VAL A 300 21.94 -16.10 -17.92
C VAL A 300 21.66 -17.55 -18.30
N GLY A 301 20.46 -17.85 -18.85
CA GLY A 301 20.11 -19.17 -19.36
C GLY A 301 21.03 -19.65 -20.47
N TYR A 302 21.37 -18.76 -21.40
CA TYR A 302 22.32 -19.04 -22.48
C TYR A 302 23.72 -19.35 -21.94
N ALA A 303 24.23 -18.50 -21.04
CA ALA A 303 25.54 -18.71 -20.41
C ALA A 303 25.59 -20.03 -19.63
N LEU A 304 24.50 -20.40 -18.95
CA LEU A 304 24.41 -21.69 -18.24
C LEU A 304 24.46 -22.85 -19.23
N ASN A 305 23.75 -22.80 -20.34
CA ASN A 305 23.80 -23.83 -21.38
C ASN A 305 25.23 -23.97 -21.95
N GLN A 306 25.92 -22.86 -22.21
CA GLN A 306 27.32 -22.88 -22.67
C GLN A 306 28.27 -23.51 -21.63
N LEU A 307 28.06 -23.23 -20.35
CA LEU A 307 28.82 -23.86 -19.27
C LEU A 307 28.61 -25.37 -19.25
N LEU A 308 27.34 -25.81 -19.41
CA LEU A 308 27.02 -27.23 -19.47
C LEU A 308 27.64 -27.93 -20.67
N ASP A 309 27.73 -27.26 -21.84
CA ASP A 309 28.44 -27.76 -23.03
C ASP A 309 29.93 -27.98 -22.76
N ASN A 310 30.57 -26.98 -22.12
CA ASN A 310 31.99 -27.07 -21.78
C ASN A 310 32.28 -28.20 -20.77
N VAL A 311 31.42 -28.34 -19.73
CA VAL A 311 31.54 -29.43 -18.75
C VAL A 311 31.36 -30.79 -19.42
N ASN A 312 30.35 -30.94 -20.30
CA ASN A 312 30.13 -32.18 -21.02
C ASN A 312 31.32 -32.57 -21.89
N SER A 313 31.90 -31.60 -22.63
CA SER A 313 33.09 -31.82 -23.44
C SER A 313 34.31 -32.25 -22.59
N ALA A 314 34.47 -31.65 -21.41
CA ALA A 314 35.56 -32.04 -20.47
C ALA A 314 35.35 -33.47 -19.94
N LEU A 315 34.12 -33.88 -19.65
CA LEU A 315 33.81 -35.24 -19.22
C LEU A 315 34.09 -36.26 -20.32
N GLU A 316 33.71 -35.96 -21.57
CA GLU A 316 34.02 -36.83 -22.71
C GLU A 316 35.54 -37.04 -22.95
N VAL A 317 36.31 -35.96 -22.80
CA VAL A 317 37.78 -36.03 -22.90
C VAL A 317 38.34 -36.91 -21.78
N ARG A 318 37.86 -36.74 -20.52
CA ARG A 318 38.24 -37.55 -19.39
C ARG A 318 37.96 -39.06 -19.63
N GLU A 319 36.75 -39.39 -20.08
CA GLU A 319 36.33 -40.76 -20.37
C GLU A 319 37.22 -41.38 -21.44
N ARG A 320 37.50 -40.69 -22.54
CA ARG A 320 38.43 -41.16 -23.57
C ARG A 320 39.82 -41.42 -23.02
N THR A 321 40.32 -40.52 -22.14
CA THR A 321 41.62 -40.67 -21.51
C THR A 321 41.65 -41.87 -20.60
N GLU A 322 40.62 -42.09 -19.79
CA GLU A 322 40.51 -43.29 -18.93
C GLU A 322 40.50 -44.59 -19.74
N HIS A 323 39.73 -44.62 -20.86
CA HIS A 323 39.77 -45.75 -21.77
C HIS A 323 41.15 -46.01 -22.37
N GLN A 324 41.87 -44.96 -22.77
CA GLN A 324 43.24 -45.05 -23.28
C GLN A 324 44.21 -45.60 -22.22
N ILE A 325 44.11 -45.08 -20.98
CA ILE A 325 44.95 -45.56 -19.88
C ILE A 325 44.66 -47.02 -19.56
N ARG A 326 43.40 -47.47 -19.52
CA ARG A 326 43.03 -48.87 -19.31
C ARG A 326 43.58 -49.80 -20.39
N ALA A 327 43.45 -49.38 -21.68
CA ALA A 327 44.01 -50.11 -22.78
C ALA A 327 45.53 -50.19 -22.73
N PHE A 328 46.22 -49.09 -22.40
CA PHE A 328 47.66 -49.05 -22.23
C PHE A 328 48.12 -49.98 -21.08
N ILE A 329 47.43 -50.00 -19.95
CA ILE A 329 47.76 -50.89 -18.81
C ILE A 329 47.56 -52.36 -19.22
N ALA A 330 46.51 -52.66 -19.96
CA ALA A 330 46.25 -54.00 -20.45
C ALA A 330 47.38 -54.46 -21.40
N ASP A 331 47.73 -53.65 -22.39
CA ASP A 331 48.80 -53.97 -23.37
C ASP A 331 50.16 -54.08 -22.66
N ALA A 332 50.50 -53.12 -21.81
CA ALA A 332 51.74 -53.17 -21.01
C ALA A 332 51.80 -54.44 -20.13
N SER A 333 50.69 -54.85 -19.53
CA SER A 333 50.64 -56.08 -18.74
C SER A 333 50.87 -57.34 -19.59
N HIS A 334 50.35 -57.36 -20.80
CA HIS A 334 50.65 -58.48 -21.74
C HIS A 334 52.12 -58.49 -22.21
N GLU A 335 52.65 -57.32 -22.59
CA GLU A 335 54.04 -57.21 -23.02
C GLU A 335 55.05 -57.48 -21.91
N LEU A 336 54.74 -57.17 -20.65
CA LEU A 336 55.59 -57.46 -19.51
C LEU A 336 55.48 -58.94 -19.08
N ARG A 337 54.38 -59.58 -19.26
CA ARG A 337 54.12 -60.98 -18.87
C ARG A 337 55.07 -61.97 -19.64
N THR A 338 55.27 -61.67 -20.92
CA THR A 338 56.06 -62.50 -21.78
C THR A 338 57.54 -62.52 -21.40
N PRO A 339 58.25 -61.39 -21.17
CA PRO A 339 59.68 -61.47 -20.70
C PRO A 339 59.78 -61.96 -19.28
N LEU A 340 58.80 -61.61 -18.39
CA LEU A 340 58.81 -62.16 -17.00
C LEU A 340 58.64 -63.72 -16.96
N ALA A 341 57.80 -64.27 -17.85
CA ALA A 341 57.62 -65.67 -17.98
C ALA A 341 58.92 -66.35 -18.49
N ALA A 342 59.63 -65.73 -19.43
CA ALA A 342 60.91 -66.18 -19.94
C ALA A 342 61.99 -66.16 -18.80
N ILE A 343 62.08 -65.01 -18.06
CA ILE A 343 63.02 -64.92 -16.92
C ILE A 343 62.72 -65.94 -15.87
N LYS A 344 61.45 -66.17 -15.52
CA LYS A 344 61.03 -67.16 -14.56
C LYS A 344 61.40 -68.55 -15.08
N GLY A 345 61.12 -68.89 -16.33
CA GLY A 345 61.48 -70.13 -16.97
C GLY A 345 62.99 -70.41 -16.90
N TYR A 346 63.83 -69.43 -17.21
CA TYR A 346 65.29 -69.55 -17.10
C TYR A 346 65.76 -69.70 -15.62
N SER A 347 65.16 -69.00 -14.68
CA SER A 347 65.49 -69.11 -13.27
C SER A 347 65.10 -70.48 -12.70
N ASP A 348 63.95 -71.00 -13.10
CA ASP A 348 63.53 -72.33 -12.70
C ASP A 348 64.43 -73.38 -13.31
N MET A 349 64.89 -73.26 -14.54
CA MET A 349 65.83 -74.16 -15.23
C MET A 349 67.22 -74.16 -14.54
N LEU A 350 67.72 -73.01 -14.09
CA LEU A 350 68.97 -72.89 -13.36
C LEU A 350 68.90 -73.59 -11.98
N ARG A 351 67.73 -73.55 -11.29
CA ARG A 351 67.53 -74.28 -9.99
C ARG A 351 67.52 -75.77 -10.15
N TRP A 352 67.19 -76.29 -11.36
CA TRP A 352 67.17 -77.75 -11.61
C TRP A 352 68.54 -78.28 -12.09
N THR A 353 69.49 -77.37 -12.47
CA THR A 353 70.83 -77.74 -12.93
C THR A 353 71.89 -77.61 -11.86
N GLU A 354 71.58 -77.27 -10.57
CA GLU A 354 72.54 -77.37 -9.50
C GLU A 354 72.65 -78.85 -9.08
N PRO A 355 73.79 -79.54 -9.32
CA PRO A 355 73.99 -80.84 -8.83
C PRO A 355 74.28 -80.85 -7.33
N LEU A 356 73.66 -81.73 -6.56
CA LEU A 356 73.90 -82.07 -5.17
C LEU A 356 75.39 -82.27 -4.94
#